data_be8f484938c9d80bc6dabeac7b517705
#
_entry.id   be8f484938c9d80bc6dabeac7b517705
#
_cell.length_a   1.000
_cell.length_b   1.000
_cell.length_c   1.000
_cell.angle_alpha   90.00
_cell.angle_beta   90.00
_cell.angle_gamma   90.00
#
_symmetry.space_group_name_H-M   'P 1'
#
loop_
_entity.id
_entity.type
_entity.pdbx_description
1 polymer ?
#
loop_
_entity_poly.entity_id
_entity_poly.type
_entity_poly.pdbx_seq_one_letter_code
_entity_poly.pdbx_strand_id
1 'polypeptide(L)'
;MPNSVDESTNPAPQRQRNPDKGYIALLGWSLNAIDAVDRFDRRYVVVAPDWAEEYCQQHDIPYIAWNFERLNERSMEIAETLKDRGVDVAIPLFEETVEWAGAINSVLLDNPRLLGQAMLLRDKSLMKRRAQLGGIRVGIFEEALDRDDVIRFLKRVNQTLLKLDGDPNDPIHVKAFDKAGCLGHRVIRTPDEVDSIPEEEFPVLMESHLDGWEFAVEAWVHNGKIWFLNISEYVTLGYSVFVPASPELEKYRPEITRQIEKLIKTFEIDFGFVHPEYFVTSDGEMYFGEVAYRPPGFKVFELLERAYGFNAYQALVLAFDPKTTDEELRDFFPTEVVDATGHSGCFGVYPRRRVVSKLAMPEETEDHEYFESHELTPPQEETVTKRTAFGTHWGLVYFFGEDPYEMRHVLKRQEELDFYI
;
A
#
# COMPACT_ATOMS: atom_id res chain seq x y z
N MET A 1 7.06 21.27 -8.03
CA MET A 1 7.57 22.31 -7.10
C MET A 1 7.16 21.88 -5.69
N PRO A 2 8.04 21.92 -4.68
CA PRO A 2 7.67 21.48 -3.34
C PRO A 2 6.65 22.45 -2.73
N ASN A 3 5.65 21.88 -2.07
CA ASN A 3 4.62 22.60 -1.33
C ASN A 3 5.24 23.48 -0.26
N SER A 4 4.71 24.67 -0.09
CA SER A 4 5.08 25.61 0.97
C SER A 4 4.85 24.98 2.34
N VAL A 5 5.93 24.60 3.00
CA VAL A 5 5.94 24.13 4.39
C VAL A 5 5.79 25.34 5.29
N ASP A 6 4.88 25.26 6.24
CA ASP A 6 4.72 26.24 7.33
C ASP A 6 6.02 26.28 8.17
N GLU A 7 6.74 27.41 8.12
CA GLU A 7 8.06 27.61 8.74
C GLU A 7 8.04 27.77 10.28
N SER A 8 6.99 27.35 10.97
CA SER A 8 6.83 27.65 12.42
C SER A 8 7.14 26.51 13.38
N THR A 9 7.79 25.42 12.98
CA THR A 9 8.22 24.39 13.94
C THR A 9 9.69 24.55 14.30
N ASN A 10 9.97 25.00 15.52
CA ASN A 10 11.29 24.87 16.15
C ASN A 10 11.76 23.41 16.04
N PRO A 11 13.02 23.15 15.63
CA PRO A 11 13.53 21.78 15.61
C PRO A 11 13.43 21.19 17.02
N ALA A 12 12.75 20.05 17.11
CA ALA A 12 12.67 19.31 18.35
C ALA A 12 14.09 18.98 18.85
N PRO A 13 14.37 19.04 20.16
CA PRO A 13 15.71 18.76 20.67
C PRO A 13 16.10 17.34 20.23
N GLN A 14 17.29 17.21 19.62
CA GLN A 14 17.87 15.92 19.24
C GLN A 14 17.83 14.98 20.45
N ARG A 15 16.90 14.02 20.43
CA ARG A 15 16.84 13.00 21.48
C ARG A 15 18.13 12.17 21.42
N GLN A 16 18.71 11.85 22.57
CA GLN A 16 19.82 10.90 22.65
C GLN A 16 19.33 9.56 22.08
N ARG A 17 19.78 9.26 20.86
CA ARG A 17 19.45 8.00 20.17
C ARG A 17 20.09 6.85 20.93
N ASN A 18 19.29 5.85 21.27
CA ASN A 18 19.76 4.73 22.08
C ASN A 18 20.66 3.79 21.22
N PRO A 19 21.95 3.62 21.56
CA PRO A 19 22.84 2.74 20.80
C PRO A 19 22.48 1.23 20.88
N ASP A 20 21.69 0.85 21.91
CA ASP A 20 21.24 -0.54 22.10
C ASP A 20 20.03 -0.89 21.20
N LYS A 21 19.42 0.09 20.58
CA LYS A 21 18.33 -0.07 19.61
C LYS A 21 18.86 -0.17 18.18
N GLY A 22 18.01 -0.69 17.27
CA GLY A 22 18.38 -0.87 15.87
C GLY A 22 18.79 0.41 15.15
N TYR A 23 19.72 0.30 14.24
CA TYR A 23 20.09 1.33 13.29
C TYR A 23 19.38 1.04 11.97
N ILE A 24 18.50 1.93 11.55
CA ILE A 24 17.54 1.71 10.47
C ILE A 24 17.99 2.42 9.20
N ALA A 25 17.94 1.75 8.05
CA ALA A 25 17.99 2.39 6.74
C ALA A 25 16.57 2.53 6.18
N LEU A 26 16.11 3.75 5.92
CA LEU A 26 14.86 4.03 5.21
C LEU A 26 15.14 4.08 3.70
N LEU A 27 14.57 3.16 2.93
CA LEU A 27 14.76 3.10 1.49
C LEU A 27 13.65 3.85 0.74
N GLY A 28 14.00 4.96 0.14
CA GLY A 28 13.08 5.90 -0.52
C GLY A 28 12.88 7.18 0.29
N TRP A 29 12.03 8.08 -0.22
CA TRP A 29 11.81 9.40 0.34
C TRP A 29 10.38 9.56 0.88
N SER A 30 10.25 9.68 2.19
CA SER A 30 8.98 10.01 2.86
C SER A 30 9.24 10.90 4.07
N LEU A 31 8.76 12.14 4.03
CA LEU A 31 8.90 13.07 5.15
C LEU A 31 8.21 12.53 6.41
N ASN A 32 7.03 11.91 6.26
CA ASN A 32 6.32 11.33 7.41
C ASN A 32 7.11 10.19 8.06
N ALA A 33 7.76 9.33 7.26
CA ALA A 33 8.61 8.27 7.79
C ALA A 33 9.87 8.84 8.48
N ILE A 34 10.51 9.84 7.87
CA ILE A 34 11.69 10.52 8.42
C ILE A 34 11.34 11.17 9.76
N ASP A 35 10.26 11.95 9.80
CA ASP A 35 9.77 12.66 10.99
C ASP A 35 9.41 11.67 12.13
N ALA A 36 8.75 10.59 11.79
CA ALA A 36 8.38 9.53 12.73
C ALA A 36 9.63 8.90 13.39
N VAL A 37 10.65 8.58 12.59
CA VAL A 37 11.89 7.97 13.09
C VAL A 37 12.76 8.98 13.83
N ASP A 38 12.77 10.25 13.39
CA ASP A 38 13.52 11.31 14.07
C ASP A 38 12.98 11.60 15.50
N ARG A 39 11.66 11.45 15.68
CA ARG A 39 10.99 11.53 16.98
C ARG A 39 11.10 10.26 17.84
N PHE A 40 11.63 9.19 17.25
CA PHE A 40 11.78 7.90 17.89
C PHE A 40 13.23 7.67 18.33
N ASP A 41 13.49 6.80 19.30
CA ASP A 41 14.81 6.61 19.89
C ASP A 41 15.75 5.70 19.06
N ARG A 42 15.53 5.59 17.73
CA ARG A 42 16.35 4.79 16.79
C ARG A 42 17.34 5.68 16.03
N ARG A 43 18.51 5.14 15.76
CA ARG A 43 19.40 5.72 14.74
C ARG A 43 18.84 5.39 13.37
N TYR A 44 18.98 6.32 12.43
CA TYR A 44 18.55 6.07 11.06
C TYR A 44 19.46 6.73 10.02
N VAL A 45 19.37 6.25 8.80
CA VAL A 45 19.91 6.87 7.59
C VAL A 45 18.85 6.76 6.48
N VAL A 46 18.69 7.84 5.72
CA VAL A 46 17.81 7.87 4.55
C VAL A 46 18.63 7.50 3.32
N VAL A 47 18.17 6.51 2.56
CA VAL A 47 18.74 6.13 1.26
C VAL A 47 17.73 6.53 0.21
N ALA A 48 18.00 7.59 -0.54
CA ALA A 48 17.03 8.18 -1.47
C ALA A 48 17.72 8.82 -2.69
N PRO A 49 16.98 9.16 -3.76
CA PRO A 49 17.54 9.81 -4.94
C PRO A 49 18.25 11.13 -4.63
N ASP A 50 19.22 11.47 -5.46
CA ASP A 50 20.12 12.62 -5.34
C ASP A 50 19.41 13.97 -5.19
N TRP A 51 18.21 14.15 -5.74
CA TRP A 51 17.40 15.35 -5.55
C TRP A 51 17.00 15.62 -4.08
N ALA A 52 17.07 14.63 -3.20
CA ALA A 52 16.77 14.77 -1.76
C ALA A 52 17.96 15.33 -0.96
N GLU A 53 19.18 15.38 -1.56
CA GLU A 53 20.42 15.72 -0.86
C GLU A 53 20.38 17.11 -0.22
N GLU A 54 19.92 18.12 -0.97
CA GLU A 54 19.87 19.50 -0.48
C GLU A 54 18.98 19.63 0.77
N TYR A 55 17.79 18.99 0.74
CA TYR A 55 16.89 18.99 1.89
C TYR A 55 17.51 18.27 3.09
N CYS A 56 18.14 17.12 2.87
CA CYS A 56 18.79 16.37 3.95
C CYS A 56 19.93 17.16 4.60
N GLN A 57 20.73 17.87 3.80
CA GLN A 57 21.81 18.74 4.31
C GLN A 57 21.27 19.92 5.12
N GLN A 58 20.20 20.57 4.66
CA GLN A 58 19.56 21.69 5.36
C GLN A 58 18.94 21.31 6.70
N HIS A 59 18.52 20.05 6.84
CA HIS A 59 17.83 19.54 8.04
C HIS A 59 18.65 18.55 8.86
N ASP A 60 19.98 18.43 8.61
CA ASP A 60 20.89 17.51 9.30
C ASP A 60 20.41 16.04 9.31
N ILE A 61 19.73 15.61 8.23
CA ILE A 61 19.25 14.23 8.06
C ILE A 61 20.38 13.35 7.54
N PRO A 62 20.74 12.25 8.24
CA PRO A 62 21.73 11.29 7.75
C PRO A 62 21.25 10.69 6.41
N TYR A 63 22.10 10.81 5.36
CA TYR A 63 21.67 10.53 4.01
C TYR A 63 22.73 9.81 3.18
N ILE A 64 22.27 8.98 2.23
CA ILE A 64 23.04 8.36 1.15
C ILE A 64 22.25 8.55 -0.14
N ALA A 65 22.89 9.17 -1.15
CA ALA A 65 22.32 9.28 -2.48
C ALA A 65 22.26 7.91 -3.16
N TRP A 66 21.06 7.50 -3.59
CA TRP A 66 20.85 6.24 -4.28
C TRP A 66 19.58 6.26 -5.11
N ASN A 67 19.70 5.91 -6.40
CA ASN A 67 18.55 5.79 -7.29
C ASN A 67 18.09 4.33 -7.36
N PHE A 68 16.84 4.07 -6.97
CA PHE A 68 16.21 2.76 -7.01
C PHE A 68 15.62 2.52 -8.40
N GLU A 69 16.44 1.97 -9.28
CA GLU A 69 16.01 1.40 -10.55
C GLU A 69 15.58 -0.07 -10.34
N ARG A 70 15.37 -0.81 -11.44
CA ARG A 70 15.21 -2.25 -11.34
C ARG A 70 16.41 -2.87 -10.61
N LEU A 71 16.13 -3.82 -9.70
CA LEU A 71 17.18 -4.47 -8.91
C LEU A 71 18.31 -4.99 -9.80
N ASN A 72 19.54 -4.69 -9.44
CA ASN A 72 20.76 -5.05 -10.18
C ASN A 72 21.92 -5.34 -9.20
N GLU A 73 23.11 -5.64 -9.74
CA GLU A 73 24.31 -5.99 -8.99
C GLU A 73 24.78 -4.91 -8.00
N ARG A 74 24.41 -3.64 -8.21
CA ARG A 74 24.73 -2.55 -7.28
C ARG A 74 24.05 -2.69 -5.92
N SER A 75 23.10 -3.61 -5.80
CA SER A 75 22.49 -3.91 -4.50
C SER A 75 23.51 -4.40 -3.47
N MET A 76 24.58 -5.07 -3.90
CA MET A 76 25.66 -5.47 -3.01
C MET A 76 26.51 -4.28 -2.54
N GLU A 77 26.77 -3.31 -3.41
CA GLU A 77 27.51 -2.08 -3.10
C GLU A 77 26.82 -1.30 -1.95
N ILE A 78 25.51 -1.05 -2.09
CA ILE A 78 24.77 -0.36 -1.05
C ILE A 78 24.62 -1.19 0.23
N ALA A 79 24.45 -2.51 0.12
CA ALA A 79 24.35 -3.39 1.27
C ALA A 79 25.65 -3.40 2.10
N GLU A 80 26.80 -3.48 1.46
CA GLU A 80 28.11 -3.40 2.13
C GLU A 80 28.32 -2.01 2.75
N THR A 81 27.97 -0.94 2.04
CA THR A 81 28.03 0.44 2.57
C THR A 81 27.20 0.61 3.85
N LEU A 82 26.01 0.04 3.90
CA LEU A 82 25.13 0.09 5.07
C LEU A 82 25.65 -0.80 6.20
N LYS A 83 26.18 -1.98 5.88
CA LYS A 83 26.81 -2.89 6.83
C LYS A 83 28.03 -2.27 7.51
N ASP A 84 28.90 -1.61 6.76
CA ASP A 84 30.09 -0.91 7.27
C ASP A 84 29.72 0.26 8.19
N ARG A 85 28.54 0.87 7.99
CA ARG A 85 27.98 1.89 8.90
C ARG A 85 27.34 1.30 10.15
N GLY A 86 27.21 -0.01 10.23
CA GLY A 86 26.55 -0.71 11.34
C GLY A 86 25.03 -0.63 11.31
N VAL A 87 24.42 -0.49 10.13
CA VAL A 87 22.97 -0.56 9.94
C VAL A 87 22.52 -1.99 10.22
N ASP A 88 21.43 -2.13 10.97
CA ASP A 88 20.88 -3.43 11.37
C ASP A 88 19.82 -3.92 10.38
N VAL A 89 19.01 -3.03 9.82
CA VAL A 89 17.91 -3.39 8.89
C VAL A 89 17.57 -2.25 7.93
N ALA A 90 17.13 -2.62 6.72
CA ALA A 90 16.62 -1.71 5.71
C ALA A 90 15.10 -1.86 5.56
N ILE A 91 14.37 -0.75 5.58
CA ILE A 91 12.90 -0.69 5.52
C ILE A 91 12.47 -0.13 4.16
N PRO A 92 11.71 -0.88 3.36
CA PRO A 92 11.17 -0.37 2.10
C PRO A 92 10.01 0.60 2.37
N LEU A 93 10.04 1.78 1.75
CA LEU A 93 8.97 2.77 1.85
C LEU A 93 8.07 2.81 0.62
N PHE A 94 8.53 2.29 -0.51
CA PHE A 94 7.83 2.30 -1.79
C PHE A 94 7.96 0.95 -2.50
N GLU A 95 7.14 0.76 -3.49
CA GLU A 95 7.07 -0.48 -4.27
C GLU A 95 8.43 -0.86 -4.88
N GLU A 96 9.14 0.11 -5.46
CA GLU A 96 10.44 -0.07 -6.12
C GLU A 96 11.54 -0.46 -5.14
N THR A 97 11.38 -0.16 -3.84
CA THR A 97 12.39 -0.42 -2.83
C THR A 97 12.25 -1.78 -2.14
N VAL A 98 11.18 -2.54 -2.40
CA VAL A 98 10.94 -3.84 -1.75
C VAL A 98 12.02 -4.87 -2.09
N GLU A 99 12.35 -5.05 -3.39
CA GLU A 99 13.41 -5.99 -3.81
C GLU A 99 14.79 -5.54 -3.32
N TRP A 100 15.06 -4.23 -3.33
CA TRP A 100 16.27 -3.65 -2.78
C TRP A 100 16.41 -3.93 -1.28
N ALA A 101 15.32 -3.74 -0.51
CA ALA A 101 15.30 -4.08 0.91
C ALA A 101 15.59 -5.57 1.13
N GLY A 102 15.00 -6.46 0.32
CA GLY A 102 15.27 -7.89 0.37
C GLY A 102 16.74 -8.23 0.12
N ALA A 103 17.36 -7.64 -0.92
CA ALA A 103 18.76 -7.82 -1.24
C ALA A 103 19.68 -7.28 -0.13
N ILE A 104 19.44 -6.07 0.34
CA ILE A 104 20.20 -5.43 1.42
C ILE A 104 20.08 -6.23 2.72
N ASN A 105 18.86 -6.56 3.14
CA ASN A 105 18.63 -7.30 4.37
C ASN A 105 19.17 -8.73 4.32
N SER A 106 19.31 -9.34 3.13
CA SER A 106 19.96 -10.63 3.00
C SER A 106 21.44 -10.60 3.44
N VAL A 107 22.08 -9.43 3.28
CA VAL A 107 23.47 -9.19 3.71
C VAL A 107 23.54 -8.71 5.16
N LEU A 108 22.68 -7.77 5.56
CA LEU A 108 22.68 -7.20 6.90
C LEU A 108 22.34 -8.24 7.98
N LEU A 109 21.36 -9.11 7.69
CA LEU A 109 20.84 -10.11 8.63
C LEU A 109 21.46 -11.52 8.39
N ASP A 110 22.42 -11.64 7.45
CA ASP A 110 23.02 -12.92 7.05
C ASP A 110 21.96 -13.99 6.70
N ASN A 111 20.91 -13.56 5.98
CA ASN A 111 19.78 -14.41 5.61
C ASN A 111 19.47 -14.31 4.11
N PRO A 112 20.05 -15.16 3.25
CA PRO A 112 19.87 -15.08 1.80
C PRO A 112 18.43 -15.35 1.32
N ARG A 113 17.53 -15.86 2.18
CA ARG A 113 16.13 -16.09 1.82
C ARG A 113 15.36 -14.79 1.61
N LEU A 114 15.79 -13.69 2.26
CA LEU A 114 15.07 -12.42 2.23
C LEU A 114 14.97 -11.81 0.82
N LEU A 115 15.98 -12.03 -0.03
CA LEU A 115 15.89 -11.62 -1.44
C LEU A 115 14.80 -12.41 -2.17
N GLY A 116 14.79 -13.73 -2.04
CA GLY A 116 13.75 -14.57 -2.66
C GLY A 116 12.34 -14.24 -2.15
N GLN A 117 12.20 -13.95 -0.86
CA GLN A 117 10.94 -13.50 -0.26
C GLN A 117 10.48 -12.17 -0.86
N ALA A 118 11.37 -11.18 -0.98
CA ALA A 118 11.05 -9.89 -1.59
C ALA A 118 10.60 -10.02 -3.05
N MET A 119 11.25 -10.88 -3.83
CA MET A 119 10.83 -11.18 -5.21
C MET A 119 9.43 -11.81 -5.26
N LEU A 120 9.09 -12.72 -4.34
CA LEU A 120 7.75 -13.31 -4.24
C LEU A 120 6.69 -12.27 -3.86
N LEU A 121 7.07 -11.22 -3.12
CA LEU A 121 6.19 -10.15 -2.68
C LEU A 121 6.09 -8.99 -3.70
N ARG A 122 6.77 -9.10 -4.84
CA ARG A 122 6.75 -8.11 -5.93
C ARG A 122 6.11 -8.64 -7.21
N ASP A 123 6.42 -9.86 -7.58
CA ASP A 123 5.88 -10.49 -8.79
C ASP A 123 4.51 -11.13 -8.50
N LYS A 124 3.46 -10.56 -9.06
CA LYS A 124 2.07 -10.99 -8.82
C LYS A 124 1.82 -12.45 -9.25
N SER A 125 2.50 -12.95 -10.29
CA SER A 125 2.37 -14.33 -10.73
C SER A 125 3.01 -15.29 -9.74
N LEU A 126 4.25 -15.04 -9.34
CA LEU A 126 4.95 -15.82 -8.32
C LEU A 126 4.20 -15.75 -6.98
N MET A 127 3.72 -14.58 -6.59
CA MET A 127 2.92 -14.33 -5.39
C MET A 127 1.68 -15.23 -5.35
N LYS A 128 0.86 -15.23 -6.42
CA LYS A 128 -0.34 -16.08 -6.49
C LYS A 128 -0.02 -17.57 -6.50
N ARG A 129 1.04 -17.99 -7.19
CA ARG A 129 1.51 -19.39 -7.16
C ARG A 129 1.93 -19.80 -5.77
N ARG A 130 2.67 -18.94 -5.05
CA ARG A 130 3.08 -19.19 -3.67
C ARG A 130 1.88 -19.26 -2.72
N ALA A 131 0.93 -18.33 -2.85
CA ALA A 131 -0.32 -18.34 -2.09
C ALA A 131 -1.10 -19.64 -2.29
N GLN A 132 -1.28 -20.07 -3.55
CA GLN A 132 -1.98 -21.29 -3.90
C GLN A 132 -1.29 -22.54 -3.32
N LEU A 133 0.04 -22.63 -3.41
CA LEU A 133 0.83 -23.72 -2.82
C LEU A 133 0.72 -23.74 -1.29
N GLY A 134 0.57 -22.59 -0.64
CA GLY A 134 0.29 -22.46 0.78
C GLY A 134 -1.17 -22.77 1.15
N GLY A 135 -2.02 -23.09 0.16
CA GLY A 135 -3.44 -23.37 0.35
C GLY A 135 -4.29 -22.12 0.61
N ILE A 136 -3.77 -20.92 0.28
CA ILE A 136 -4.56 -19.69 0.27
C ILE A 136 -5.37 -19.68 -1.03
N ARG A 137 -6.66 -19.38 -0.93
CA ARG A 137 -7.55 -19.38 -2.10
C ARG A 137 -7.25 -18.15 -2.96
N VAL A 138 -7.11 -18.36 -4.26
CA VAL A 138 -6.91 -17.34 -5.29
C VAL A 138 -7.91 -17.54 -6.41
N GLY A 139 -8.23 -16.50 -7.17
CA GLY A 139 -8.99 -16.63 -8.42
C GLY A 139 -8.25 -17.48 -9.45
N ILE A 140 -8.92 -17.80 -10.56
CA ILE A 140 -8.27 -18.46 -11.69
C ILE A 140 -7.30 -17.45 -12.30
N PHE A 141 -6.02 -17.82 -12.46
CA PHE A 141 -5.01 -16.94 -13.04
C PHE A 141 -4.04 -17.70 -13.94
N GLU A 142 -3.49 -17.01 -14.92
CA GLU A 142 -2.44 -17.49 -15.82
C GLU A 142 -1.60 -16.33 -16.37
N GLU A 143 -0.44 -16.64 -16.91
CA GLU A 143 0.40 -15.70 -17.64
C GLU A 143 0.07 -15.75 -19.13
N ALA A 144 0.06 -14.59 -19.80
CA ALA A 144 -0.05 -14.48 -21.24
C ALA A 144 1.28 -13.97 -21.81
N LEU A 145 1.76 -14.60 -22.85
CA LEU A 145 2.93 -14.17 -23.61
C LEU A 145 2.54 -13.31 -24.82
N ASP A 146 1.29 -13.41 -25.25
CA ASP A 146 0.72 -12.69 -26.39
C ASP A 146 -0.80 -12.53 -26.28
N ARG A 147 -1.40 -11.80 -27.23
CA ARG A 147 -2.85 -11.58 -27.29
C ARG A 147 -3.67 -12.85 -27.49
N ASP A 148 -3.13 -13.85 -28.17
CA ASP A 148 -3.83 -15.11 -28.38
C ASP A 148 -4.00 -15.89 -27.08
N ASP A 149 -3.02 -15.79 -26.17
CA ASP A 149 -3.12 -16.35 -24.82
C ASP A 149 -4.28 -15.71 -24.05
N VAL A 150 -4.43 -14.38 -24.13
CA VAL A 150 -5.53 -13.66 -23.47
C VAL A 150 -6.89 -14.12 -24.01
N ILE A 151 -7.03 -14.26 -25.32
CA ILE A 151 -8.27 -14.73 -25.95
C ILE A 151 -8.58 -16.18 -25.52
N ARG A 152 -7.57 -17.04 -25.46
CA ARG A 152 -7.73 -18.44 -25.00
C ARG A 152 -8.15 -18.50 -23.53
N PHE A 153 -7.55 -17.69 -22.68
CA PHE A 153 -7.90 -17.61 -21.27
C PHE A 153 -9.32 -17.11 -21.05
N LEU A 154 -9.74 -16.02 -21.70
CA LEU A 154 -11.11 -15.48 -21.64
C LEU A 154 -12.14 -16.57 -21.99
N LYS A 155 -11.95 -17.26 -23.11
CA LYS A 155 -12.87 -18.32 -23.54
C LYS A 155 -12.95 -19.48 -22.55
N ARG A 156 -11.81 -19.87 -21.98
CA ARG A 156 -11.76 -20.99 -21.02
C ARG A 156 -12.38 -20.61 -19.68
N VAL A 157 -12.13 -19.41 -19.15
CA VAL A 157 -12.74 -18.90 -17.92
C VAL A 157 -14.25 -18.86 -18.07
N ASN A 158 -14.77 -18.28 -19.16
CA ASN A 158 -16.20 -18.22 -19.45
C ASN A 158 -16.85 -19.61 -19.53
N GLN A 159 -16.19 -20.58 -20.15
CA GLN A 159 -16.67 -21.98 -20.18
C GLN A 159 -16.63 -22.66 -18.83
N THR A 160 -15.67 -22.29 -17.98
CA THR A 160 -15.57 -22.81 -16.59
C THR A 160 -16.67 -22.23 -15.71
N LEU A 161 -16.92 -20.91 -15.81
CA LEU A 161 -18.00 -20.25 -15.09
C LEU A 161 -19.37 -20.82 -15.46
N LEU A 162 -19.65 -21.06 -16.75
CA LEU A 162 -20.88 -21.74 -17.18
C LEU A 162 -21.11 -23.10 -16.51
N LYS A 163 -20.04 -23.86 -16.24
CA LYS A 163 -20.14 -25.16 -15.55
C LYS A 163 -20.35 -25.04 -14.05
N LEU A 164 -20.03 -23.87 -13.48
CA LEU A 164 -20.12 -23.57 -12.06
C LEU A 164 -21.31 -22.65 -11.74
N ASP A 165 -22.26 -22.52 -12.67
CA ASP A 165 -23.43 -21.62 -12.57
C ASP A 165 -23.04 -20.14 -12.38
N GLY A 166 -21.81 -19.74 -12.77
CA GLY A 166 -21.35 -18.35 -12.79
C GLY A 166 -21.75 -17.61 -14.07
N ASP A 167 -21.53 -16.28 -14.10
CA ASP A 167 -21.83 -15.48 -15.31
C ASP A 167 -20.75 -15.69 -16.38
N PRO A 168 -21.09 -16.25 -17.55
CA PRO A 168 -20.13 -16.45 -18.64
C PRO A 168 -19.72 -15.14 -19.33
N ASN A 169 -20.32 -14.00 -18.96
CA ASN A 169 -19.98 -12.69 -19.47
C ASN A 169 -19.09 -11.90 -18.49
N ASP A 170 -18.70 -12.50 -17.37
CA ASP A 170 -17.76 -11.87 -16.46
C ASP A 170 -16.45 -11.54 -17.20
N PRO A 171 -15.88 -10.34 -16.93
CA PRO A 171 -14.63 -9.95 -17.54
C PRO A 171 -13.46 -10.77 -16.99
N ILE A 172 -12.34 -10.72 -17.68
CA ILE A 172 -11.04 -11.03 -17.11
C ILE A 172 -10.27 -9.75 -16.85
N HIS A 173 -9.36 -9.82 -15.89
CA HIS A 173 -8.45 -8.75 -15.55
C HIS A 173 -7.06 -9.06 -16.09
N VAL A 174 -6.43 -8.09 -16.76
CA VAL A 174 -5.07 -8.19 -17.27
C VAL A 174 -4.22 -7.17 -16.51
N LYS A 175 -3.10 -7.62 -15.93
CA LYS A 175 -2.23 -6.81 -15.06
C LYS A 175 -0.77 -7.02 -15.42
N ALA A 176 0.06 -5.99 -15.25
CA ALA A 176 1.50 -6.15 -15.24
C ALA A 176 1.95 -6.90 -13.96
N PHE A 177 3.07 -7.63 -14.02
CA PHE A 177 3.54 -8.44 -12.89
C PHE A 177 4.01 -7.61 -11.69
N ASP A 178 4.66 -6.48 -11.94
CA ASP A 178 5.46 -5.72 -10.97
C ASP A 178 5.02 -4.25 -10.81
N LYS A 179 3.85 -3.86 -11.33
CA LYS A 179 3.34 -2.49 -11.20
C LYS A 179 2.30 -2.38 -10.09
N ALA A 180 2.30 -1.24 -9.41
CA ALA A 180 1.34 -0.88 -8.37
C ALA A 180 0.29 0.13 -8.89
N GLY A 181 -0.78 0.39 -8.11
CA GLY A 181 -1.78 1.41 -8.40
C GLY A 181 -2.55 1.19 -9.70
N CYS A 182 -2.78 -0.06 -10.07
CA CYS A 182 -3.47 -0.48 -11.30
C CYS A 182 -2.83 0.02 -12.61
N LEU A 183 -1.54 0.38 -12.59
CA LEU A 183 -0.82 0.72 -13.82
C LEU A 183 -0.77 -0.51 -14.74
N GLY A 184 -1.25 -0.34 -15.98
CA GLY A 184 -1.36 -1.44 -16.95
C GLY A 184 -2.51 -2.41 -16.70
N HIS A 185 -3.36 -2.16 -15.70
CA HIS A 185 -4.57 -2.95 -15.47
C HIS A 185 -5.63 -2.67 -16.52
N ARG A 186 -6.17 -3.74 -17.12
CA ARG A 186 -7.27 -3.69 -18.09
C ARG A 186 -8.33 -4.72 -17.75
N VAL A 187 -9.57 -4.36 -18.05
CA VAL A 187 -10.73 -5.23 -17.90
C VAL A 187 -11.16 -5.64 -19.31
N ILE A 188 -11.08 -6.93 -19.64
CA ILE A 188 -11.36 -7.47 -20.96
C ILE A 188 -12.63 -8.32 -20.89
N ARG A 189 -13.66 -7.94 -21.66
CA ARG A 189 -14.94 -8.64 -21.75
C ARG A 189 -15.08 -9.40 -23.08
N THR A 190 -14.48 -8.84 -24.13
CA THR A 190 -14.62 -9.40 -25.49
C THR A 190 -13.25 -9.57 -26.13
N PRO A 191 -13.10 -10.50 -27.08
CA PRO A 191 -11.85 -10.68 -27.81
C PRO A 191 -11.34 -9.41 -28.52
N ASP A 192 -12.24 -8.53 -28.98
CA ASP A 192 -11.86 -7.30 -29.68
C ASP A 192 -11.19 -6.28 -28.73
N GLU A 193 -11.46 -6.35 -27.42
CA GLU A 193 -10.83 -5.47 -26.44
C GLU A 193 -9.35 -5.82 -26.17
N VAL A 194 -8.91 -7.03 -26.57
CA VAL A 194 -7.53 -7.49 -26.42
C VAL A 194 -6.55 -6.63 -27.22
N ASP A 195 -6.99 -6.03 -28.32
CA ASP A 195 -6.18 -5.11 -29.13
C ASP A 195 -5.75 -3.84 -28.36
N SER A 196 -6.42 -3.54 -27.24
CA SER A 196 -6.04 -2.44 -26.35
C SER A 196 -4.75 -2.70 -25.55
N ILE A 197 -4.23 -3.92 -25.53
CA ILE A 197 -2.99 -4.29 -24.83
C ILE A 197 -1.83 -4.08 -25.82
N PRO A 198 -0.89 -3.14 -25.52
CA PRO A 198 0.31 -2.95 -26.31
C PRO A 198 1.20 -4.20 -26.32
N GLU A 199 1.84 -4.50 -27.44
CA GLU A 199 2.74 -5.67 -27.59
C GLU A 199 3.90 -5.63 -26.59
N GLU A 200 4.43 -4.45 -26.30
CA GLU A 200 5.53 -4.23 -25.38
C GLU A 200 5.18 -4.46 -23.91
N GLU A 201 3.91 -4.59 -23.56
CA GLU A 201 3.48 -4.88 -22.20
C GLU A 201 3.50 -6.36 -21.85
N PHE A 202 3.59 -7.25 -22.87
CA PHE A 202 3.71 -8.68 -22.60
C PHE A 202 5.10 -9.05 -22.07
N PRO A 203 5.21 -10.02 -21.17
CA PRO A 203 4.14 -10.88 -20.62
C PRO A 203 3.29 -10.18 -19.57
N VAL A 204 2.02 -10.60 -19.44
CA VAL A 204 1.04 -10.07 -18.48
C VAL A 204 0.39 -11.18 -17.66
N LEU A 205 -0.12 -10.84 -16.48
CA LEU A 205 -0.96 -11.70 -15.66
C LEU A 205 -2.43 -11.53 -16.04
N MET A 206 -3.11 -12.66 -16.24
CA MET A 206 -4.56 -12.72 -16.44
C MET A 206 -5.23 -13.30 -15.21
N GLU A 207 -6.36 -12.74 -14.80
CA GLU A 207 -7.15 -13.20 -13.68
C GLU A 207 -8.64 -13.24 -14.03
N SER A 208 -9.36 -14.24 -13.50
CA SER A 208 -10.82 -14.24 -13.53
C SER A 208 -11.37 -13.11 -12.68
N HIS A 209 -12.52 -12.57 -13.04
CA HIS A 209 -13.27 -11.66 -12.17
C HIS A 209 -13.66 -12.37 -10.86
N LEU A 210 -13.60 -11.64 -9.77
CA LEU A 210 -14.10 -12.06 -8.46
C LEU A 210 -15.26 -11.11 -8.11
N ASP A 211 -16.47 -11.67 -8.10
CA ASP A 211 -17.64 -10.94 -7.62
C ASP A 211 -17.65 -10.95 -6.09
N GLY A 212 -17.25 -9.84 -5.52
CA GLY A 212 -17.10 -9.74 -4.07
C GLY A 212 -16.73 -8.33 -3.62
N TRP A 213 -16.72 -8.17 -2.30
CA TRP A 213 -16.30 -6.93 -1.67
C TRP A 213 -14.79 -6.93 -1.45
N GLU A 214 -14.09 -6.05 -2.15
CA GLU A 214 -12.64 -5.89 -2.01
C GLU A 214 -12.31 -5.04 -0.79
N PHE A 215 -11.32 -5.47 -0.02
CA PHE A 215 -10.83 -4.80 1.16
C PHE A 215 -9.32 -5.04 1.33
N ALA A 216 -8.68 -4.18 2.12
CA ALA A 216 -7.29 -4.37 2.49
C ALA A 216 -7.13 -4.63 3.98
N VAL A 217 -5.96 -5.15 4.35
CA VAL A 217 -5.57 -5.37 5.74
C VAL A 217 -4.20 -4.76 5.96
N GLU A 218 -4.02 -4.08 7.08
CA GLU A 218 -2.73 -3.62 7.56
C GLU A 218 -2.30 -4.49 8.73
N ALA A 219 -1.17 -5.20 8.59
CA ALA A 219 -0.68 -6.04 9.67
C ALA A 219 0.80 -5.78 9.95
N TRP A 220 1.11 -5.48 11.20
CA TRP A 220 2.49 -5.36 11.71
C TRP A 220 2.91 -6.70 12.29
N VAL A 221 4.02 -7.21 11.75
CA VAL A 221 4.54 -8.56 12.05
C VAL A 221 5.92 -8.45 12.68
N HIS A 222 6.11 -9.13 13.80
CA HIS A 222 7.41 -9.24 14.44
C HIS A 222 7.58 -10.64 15.05
N ASN A 223 8.69 -11.30 14.73
CA ASN A 223 8.96 -12.71 15.05
C ASN A 223 7.83 -13.64 14.55
N GLY A 224 7.32 -13.40 13.33
CA GLY A 224 6.25 -14.19 12.71
C GLY A 224 4.88 -14.07 13.39
N LYS A 225 4.72 -13.13 14.31
CA LYS A 225 3.48 -12.87 15.06
C LYS A 225 2.88 -11.53 14.65
N ILE A 226 1.57 -11.49 14.47
CA ILE A 226 0.81 -10.25 14.27
C ILE A 226 0.70 -9.52 15.60
N TRP A 227 1.13 -8.27 15.64
CA TRP A 227 1.03 -7.40 16.81
C TRP A 227 -0.14 -6.42 16.73
N PHE A 228 -0.47 -5.99 15.53
CA PHE A 228 -1.66 -5.21 15.25
C PHE A 228 -2.19 -5.57 13.88
N LEU A 229 -3.53 -5.57 13.74
CA LEU A 229 -4.22 -5.83 12.49
C LEU A 229 -5.40 -4.88 12.36
N ASN A 230 -5.42 -4.08 11.30
CA ASN A 230 -6.54 -3.27 10.88
C ASN A 230 -7.18 -3.87 9.62
N ILE A 231 -8.45 -3.59 9.41
CA ILE A 231 -9.16 -3.85 8.16
C ILE A 231 -9.55 -2.50 7.57
N SER A 232 -9.07 -2.22 6.36
CA SER A 232 -9.41 -1.04 5.56
C SER A 232 -10.54 -1.34 4.62
N GLU A 233 -11.57 -0.51 4.64
CA GLU A 233 -12.74 -0.65 3.76
C GLU A 233 -12.61 0.30 2.56
N TYR A 234 -12.61 -0.27 1.35
CA TYR A 234 -12.75 0.50 0.12
C TYR A 234 -14.23 0.81 -0.12
N VAL A 235 -14.60 2.09 -0.09
CA VAL A 235 -15.94 2.52 -0.50
C VAL A 235 -16.04 2.46 -2.02
N THR A 236 -15.03 3.01 -2.68
CA THR A 236 -14.80 2.81 -4.11
C THR A 236 -13.32 2.70 -4.36
N LEU A 237 -12.89 1.55 -4.88
CA LEU A 237 -11.49 1.27 -5.15
C LEU A 237 -10.84 2.38 -5.99
N GLY A 238 -9.72 2.90 -5.49
CA GLY A 238 -8.97 3.98 -6.13
C GLY A 238 -9.59 5.38 -5.97
N TYR A 239 -10.66 5.52 -5.19
CA TYR A 239 -11.25 6.82 -4.86
C TYR A 239 -11.34 7.07 -3.36
N SER A 240 -11.77 6.10 -2.58
CA SER A 240 -12.04 6.31 -1.17
C SER A 240 -11.84 5.05 -0.33
N VAL A 241 -11.30 5.28 0.85
CA VAL A 241 -11.04 4.25 1.86
C VAL A 241 -11.26 4.84 3.24
N PHE A 242 -11.67 4.01 4.21
CA PHE A 242 -11.71 4.40 5.60
C PHE A 242 -11.28 3.26 6.53
N VAL A 243 -10.88 3.61 7.73
CA VAL A 243 -10.37 2.73 8.80
C VAL A 243 -10.92 3.16 10.17
N PRO A 244 -11.19 2.22 11.09
CA PRO A 244 -11.41 0.79 10.85
C PRO A 244 -12.61 0.55 9.94
N ALA A 245 -12.74 -0.67 9.44
CA ALA A 245 -13.86 -1.04 8.58
C ALA A 245 -15.21 -1.01 9.32
N SER A 246 -16.30 -1.06 8.57
CA SER A 246 -17.65 -1.16 9.11
C SER A 246 -17.92 -2.52 9.78
N PRO A 247 -18.93 -2.60 10.65
CA PRO A 247 -19.32 -3.87 11.29
C PRO A 247 -19.63 -5.00 10.31
N GLU A 248 -20.12 -4.68 9.11
CA GLU A 248 -20.39 -5.65 8.06
C GLU A 248 -19.14 -6.35 7.56
N LEU A 249 -18.01 -5.67 7.51
CA LEU A 249 -16.72 -6.25 7.14
C LEU A 249 -16.00 -6.80 8.37
N GLU A 250 -16.08 -6.10 9.50
CA GLU A 250 -15.48 -6.52 10.76
C GLU A 250 -15.98 -7.87 11.28
N LYS A 251 -17.21 -8.28 10.96
CA LYS A 251 -17.72 -9.62 11.29
C LYS A 251 -16.84 -10.76 10.77
N TYR A 252 -16.08 -10.50 9.69
CA TYR A 252 -15.15 -11.46 9.11
C TYR A 252 -13.76 -11.44 9.74
N ARG A 253 -13.48 -10.55 10.72
CA ARG A 253 -12.17 -10.42 11.36
C ARG A 253 -11.54 -11.73 11.81
N PRO A 254 -12.28 -12.69 12.45
CA PRO A 254 -11.69 -13.97 12.85
C PRO A 254 -11.17 -14.79 11.65
N GLU A 255 -11.88 -14.75 10.52
CA GLU A 255 -11.45 -15.43 9.30
C GLU A 255 -10.29 -14.67 8.64
N ILE A 256 -10.39 -13.34 8.55
CA ILE A 256 -9.34 -12.47 8.02
C ILE A 256 -8.03 -12.71 8.79
N THR A 257 -8.06 -12.70 10.12
CA THR A 257 -6.88 -12.96 10.96
C THR A 257 -6.26 -14.31 10.63
N ARG A 258 -7.04 -15.37 10.49
CA ARG A 258 -6.56 -16.71 10.10
C ARG A 258 -5.91 -16.70 8.70
N GLN A 259 -6.49 -15.95 7.75
CA GLN A 259 -5.92 -15.82 6.42
C GLN A 259 -4.59 -15.05 6.43
N ILE A 260 -4.46 -14.00 7.26
CA ILE A 260 -3.22 -13.26 7.43
C ILE A 260 -2.14 -14.10 8.12
N GLU A 261 -2.47 -14.85 9.18
CA GLU A 261 -1.54 -15.80 9.81
C GLU A 261 -1.03 -16.84 8.80
N LYS A 262 -1.94 -17.36 7.96
CA LYS A 262 -1.58 -18.30 6.91
C LYS A 262 -0.70 -17.66 5.83
N LEU A 263 -0.98 -16.41 5.46
CA LEU A 263 -0.18 -15.63 4.52
C LEU A 263 1.25 -15.43 5.08
N ILE A 264 1.38 -14.96 6.31
CA ILE A 264 2.66 -14.76 6.99
C ILE A 264 3.49 -16.05 6.98
N LYS A 265 2.88 -17.16 7.34
CA LYS A 265 3.54 -18.47 7.31
C LYS A 265 3.91 -18.91 5.89
N THR A 266 3.03 -18.71 4.91
CA THR A 266 3.23 -19.10 3.51
C THR A 266 4.36 -18.34 2.86
N PHE A 267 4.49 -17.04 3.13
CA PHE A 267 5.52 -16.18 2.61
C PHE A 267 6.75 -16.06 3.53
N GLU A 268 6.76 -16.80 4.65
CA GLU A 268 7.87 -16.84 5.63
C GLU A 268 8.21 -15.44 6.17
N ILE A 269 7.19 -14.63 6.49
CA ILE A 269 7.36 -13.25 6.96
C ILE A 269 7.60 -13.25 8.46
N ASP A 270 8.84 -13.02 8.88
CA ASP A 270 9.19 -12.94 10.29
C ASP A 270 9.08 -11.51 10.84
N PHE A 271 9.37 -10.48 10.03
CA PHE A 271 9.43 -9.08 10.43
C PHE A 271 8.77 -8.20 9.40
N GLY A 272 8.29 -7.03 9.81
CA GLY A 272 7.86 -5.97 8.93
C GLY A 272 6.37 -5.71 8.89
N PHE A 273 5.91 -5.24 7.77
CA PHE A 273 4.54 -4.80 7.54
C PHE A 273 4.00 -5.42 6.26
N VAL A 274 2.77 -5.89 6.29
CA VAL A 274 2.07 -6.40 5.11
C VAL A 274 0.75 -5.68 4.90
N HIS A 275 0.47 -5.39 3.63
CA HIS A 275 -0.78 -4.80 3.15
C HIS A 275 -1.38 -5.71 2.08
N PRO A 276 -2.02 -6.84 2.49
CA PRO A 276 -2.72 -7.71 1.56
C PRO A 276 -4.11 -7.19 1.21
N GLU A 277 -4.52 -7.43 -0.02
CA GLU A 277 -5.85 -7.19 -0.55
C GLU A 277 -6.59 -8.51 -0.73
N TYR A 278 -7.83 -8.55 -0.25
CA TYR A 278 -8.71 -9.71 -0.30
C TYR A 278 -10.08 -9.33 -0.85
N PHE A 279 -10.75 -10.34 -1.38
CA PHE A 279 -12.16 -10.28 -1.76
C PHE A 279 -12.96 -11.19 -0.85
N VAL A 280 -14.10 -10.73 -0.34
CA VAL A 280 -15.10 -11.57 0.31
C VAL A 280 -16.34 -11.62 -0.57
N THR A 281 -16.68 -12.84 -1.03
CA THR A 281 -17.84 -13.06 -1.90
C THR A 281 -19.14 -13.07 -1.08
N SER A 282 -20.30 -13.05 -1.76
CA SER A 282 -21.61 -13.00 -1.12
C SER A 282 -21.90 -14.21 -0.23
N ASP A 283 -21.27 -15.37 -0.50
CA ASP A 283 -21.33 -16.60 0.33
C ASP A 283 -20.29 -16.63 1.46
N GLY A 284 -19.49 -15.56 1.62
CA GLY A 284 -18.50 -15.40 2.68
C GLY A 284 -17.14 -16.06 2.41
N GLU A 285 -16.91 -16.54 1.21
CA GLU A 285 -15.62 -17.10 0.80
C GLU A 285 -14.58 -15.99 0.55
N MET A 286 -13.35 -16.21 1.03
CA MET A 286 -12.27 -15.23 0.88
C MET A 286 -11.28 -15.64 -0.20
N TYR A 287 -10.97 -14.71 -1.05
CA TYR A 287 -9.96 -14.84 -2.11
C TYR A 287 -8.87 -13.81 -1.95
N PHE A 288 -7.63 -14.26 -2.00
CA PHE A 288 -6.45 -13.42 -1.95
C PHE A 288 -6.27 -12.71 -3.31
N GLY A 289 -6.14 -11.41 -3.26
CA GLY A 289 -5.81 -10.56 -4.40
C GLY A 289 -4.29 -10.44 -4.59
N GLU A 290 -3.67 -9.63 -3.76
CA GLU A 290 -2.23 -9.40 -3.76
C GLU A 290 -1.75 -8.99 -2.35
N VAL A 291 -0.44 -8.88 -2.14
CA VAL A 291 0.12 -8.33 -0.90
C VAL A 291 1.29 -7.40 -1.22
N ALA A 292 1.26 -6.19 -0.65
CA ALA A 292 2.40 -5.29 -0.65
C ALA A 292 3.18 -5.43 0.67
N TYR A 293 4.52 -5.32 0.57
CA TYR A 293 5.44 -5.38 1.71
C TYR A 293 6.07 -4.00 1.95
N ARG A 294 5.22 -3.00 2.06
CA ARG A 294 5.56 -1.60 2.22
C ARG A 294 4.34 -0.79 2.69
N PRO A 295 4.52 0.45 3.18
CA PRO A 295 3.39 1.33 3.51
C PRO A 295 2.37 1.44 2.36
N PRO A 296 1.07 1.42 2.66
CA PRO A 296 0.01 1.56 1.66
C PRO A 296 -0.07 2.98 1.11
N GLY A 297 -0.73 3.12 -0.03
CA GLY A 297 -1.10 4.42 -0.60
C GLY A 297 -2.26 5.09 0.15
N PHE A 298 -2.81 6.14 -0.44
CA PHE A 298 -4.01 6.84 0.06
C PHE A 298 -3.91 7.27 1.53
N LYS A 299 -2.69 7.54 2.01
CA LYS A 299 -2.47 8.01 3.39
C LYS A 299 -3.08 7.10 4.47
N VAL A 300 -3.20 5.80 4.21
CA VAL A 300 -3.81 4.87 5.18
C VAL A 300 -3.08 4.88 6.52
N PHE A 301 -1.76 5.10 6.55
CA PHE A 301 -1.02 5.23 7.80
C PHE A 301 -1.46 6.43 8.62
N GLU A 302 -1.73 7.57 7.97
CA GLU A 302 -2.25 8.77 8.60
C GLU A 302 -3.70 8.58 9.09
N LEU A 303 -4.52 7.85 8.30
CA LEU A 303 -5.88 7.47 8.73
C LEU A 303 -5.85 6.58 9.98
N LEU A 304 -4.93 5.63 10.05
CA LEU A 304 -4.73 4.77 11.23
C LEU A 304 -4.27 5.56 12.46
N GLU A 305 -3.33 6.49 12.28
CA GLU A 305 -2.90 7.38 13.36
C GLU A 305 -4.08 8.19 13.91
N ARG A 306 -4.92 8.69 13.00
CA ARG A 306 -6.11 9.46 13.38
C ARG A 306 -7.15 8.61 14.11
N ALA A 307 -7.38 7.38 13.67
CA ALA A 307 -8.39 6.49 14.24
C ALA A 307 -7.95 5.87 15.57
N TYR A 308 -6.68 5.47 15.69
CA TYR A 308 -6.16 4.67 16.81
C TYR A 308 -5.19 5.42 17.73
N GLY A 309 -4.68 6.58 17.30
CA GLY A 309 -3.80 7.41 18.13
C GLY A 309 -2.34 6.94 18.19
N PHE A 310 -1.88 6.00 17.37
CA PHE A 310 -0.48 5.61 17.28
C PHE A 310 0.12 5.98 15.92
N ASN A 311 1.40 6.32 15.88
CA ASN A 311 2.08 6.62 14.62
C ASN A 311 2.46 5.35 13.87
N ALA A 312 1.87 5.13 12.69
CA ALA A 312 2.04 3.91 11.90
C ALA A 312 3.47 3.74 11.32
N TYR A 313 4.20 4.84 11.08
CA TYR A 313 5.61 4.75 10.66
C TYR A 313 6.54 4.37 11.83
N GLN A 314 6.25 4.80 13.06
CA GLN A 314 6.97 4.31 14.24
C GLN A 314 6.69 2.82 14.45
N ALA A 315 5.44 2.39 14.29
CA ALA A 315 5.05 0.99 14.30
C ALA A 315 5.82 0.18 13.24
N LEU A 316 5.98 0.73 12.02
CA LEU A 316 6.76 0.12 10.94
C LEU A 316 8.22 -0.14 11.38
N VAL A 317 8.85 0.84 12.03
CA VAL A 317 10.21 0.70 12.56
C VAL A 317 10.28 -0.40 13.61
N LEU A 318 9.35 -0.43 14.56
CA LEU A 318 9.29 -1.49 15.58
C LEU A 318 9.13 -2.88 14.97
N ALA A 319 8.30 -3.01 13.95
CA ALA A 319 8.06 -4.29 13.29
C ALA A 319 9.28 -4.80 12.51
N PHE A 320 10.08 -3.90 11.92
CA PHE A 320 11.28 -4.27 11.15
C PHE A 320 12.55 -4.39 12.01
N ASP A 321 12.68 -3.63 13.10
CA ASP A 321 13.90 -3.63 13.93
C ASP A 321 14.05 -4.97 14.67
N PRO A 322 15.05 -5.80 14.34
CA PRO A 322 15.25 -7.09 14.99
C PRO A 322 15.60 -7.00 16.49
N LYS A 323 15.93 -5.80 16.98
CA LYS A 323 16.21 -5.53 18.40
C LYS A 323 14.97 -5.06 19.17
N THR A 324 13.82 -4.91 18.50
CA THR A 324 12.56 -4.60 19.17
C THR A 324 12.14 -5.75 20.09
N THR A 325 11.74 -5.41 21.30
CA THR A 325 11.27 -6.38 22.30
C THR A 325 9.75 -6.52 22.26
N ASP A 326 9.25 -7.66 22.74
CA ASP A 326 7.81 -7.89 22.91
C ASP A 326 7.16 -6.89 23.87
N GLU A 327 7.92 -6.34 24.82
CA GLU A 327 7.46 -5.30 25.77
C GLU A 327 7.21 -3.98 25.03
N GLU A 328 8.15 -3.53 24.20
CA GLU A 328 7.98 -2.31 23.38
C GLU A 328 6.76 -2.41 22.47
N LEU A 329 6.54 -3.57 21.85
CA LEU A 329 5.39 -3.78 20.97
C LEU A 329 4.06 -3.78 21.73
N ARG A 330 4.02 -4.36 22.96
CA ARG A 330 2.82 -4.31 23.81
C ARG A 330 2.50 -2.91 24.31
N ASP A 331 3.52 -2.15 24.61
CA ASP A 331 3.35 -0.77 25.12
C ASP A 331 2.96 0.20 23.99
N PHE A 332 3.32 -0.13 22.75
CA PHE A 332 3.10 0.72 21.58
C PHE A 332 1.73 0.53 20.93
N PHE A 333 1.30 -0.73 20.73
CA PHE A 333 0.04 -1.01 20.04
C PHE A 333 -1.15 -1.00 21.01
N PRO A 334 -2.33 -0.53 20.56
CA PRO A 334 -3.56 -0.65 21.35
C PRO A 334 -3.81 -2.12 21.71
N THR A 335 -4.26 -2.34 22.94
CA THR A 335 -4.40 -3.70 23.50
C THR A 335 -5.54 -4.49 22.89
N GLU A 336 -6.52 -3.80 22.31
CA GLU A 336 -7.65 -4.42 21.60
C GLU A 336 -7.95 -3.61 20.32
N VAL A 337 -8.35 -4.29 19.27
CA VAL A 337 -8.66 -3.69 17.97
C VAL A 337 -9.83 -2.69 18.03
N VAL A 338 -10.58 -2.72 19.13
CA VAL A 338 -11.78 -1.90 19.36
C VAL A 338 -11.45 -0.51 19.90
N ASP A 339 -10.19 -0.19 20.13
CA ASP A 339 -9.79 1.09 20.74
C ASP A 339 -9.69 2.26 19.74
N ALA A 340 -10.27 2.13 18.55
CA ALA A 340 -10.41 3.28 17.64
C ALA A 340 -11.35 4.32 18.25
N THR A 341 -10.95 5.59 18.18
CA THR A 341 -11.77 6.72 18.65
C THR A 341 -12.87 7.12 17.67
N GLY A 342 -12.85 6.55 16.48
CA GLY A 342 -13.79 6.76 15.39
C GLY A 342 -13.27 6.18 14.08
N HIS A 343 -13.99 6.44 13.00
CA HIS A 343 -13.59 6.08 11.64
C HIS A 343 -12.92 7.26 10.95
N SER A 344 -11.74 7.04 10.39
CA SER A 344 -11.00 8.02 9.61
C SER A 344 -11.01 7.61 8.15
N GLY A 345 -11.40 8.50 7.26
CA GLY A 345 -11.52 8.21 5.84
C GLY A 345 -10.93 9.29 4.95
N CYS A 346 -10.58 8.92 3.74
CA CYS A 346 -10.16 9.89 2.73
C CYS A 346 -10.77 9.61 1.36
N PHE A 347 -10.92 10.69 0.59
CA PHE A 347 -11.36 10.68 -0.79
C PHE A 347 -10.30 11.31 -1.68
N GLY A 348 -9.85 10.57 -2.72
CA GLY A 348 -8.92 11.07 -3.74
C GLY A 348 -9.67 11.85 -4.82
N VAL A 349 -9.33 13.11 -4.97
CA VAL A 349 -10.00 14.00 -5.93
C VAL A 349 -9.35 13.92 -7.30
N TYR A 350 -10.16 13.58 -8.28
CA TYR A 350 -9.79 13.58 -9.71
C TYR A 350 -10.67 14.57 -10.45
N PRO A 351 -10.09 15.50 -11.23
CA PRO A 351 -10.90 16.44 -12.01
C PRO A 351 -11.87 15.71 -12.93
N ARG A 352 -13.15 16.07 -12.87
CA ARG A 352 -14.22 15.49 -13.71
C ARG A 352 -14.35 16.18 -15.05
N ARG A 353 -13.97 17.47 -15.10
CA ARG A 353 -14.03 18.30 -16.31
C ARG A 353 -12.74 18.14 -17.11
N ARG A 354 -12.87 18.17 -18.43
CA ARG A 354 -11.71 18.13 -19.33
C ARG A 354 -10.87 19.40 -19.26
N VAL A 355 -11.49 20.54 -18.99
CA VAL A 355 -10.83 21.84 -18.85
C VAL A 355 -11.15 22.38 -17.48
N VAL A 356 -10.15 22.78 -16.74
CA VAL A 356 -10.26 23.32 -15.38
C VAL A 356 -9.46 24.61 -15.25
N SER A 357 -9.94 25.55 -14.44
CA SER A 357 -9.28 26.85 -14.25
C SER A 357 -8.92 27.12 -12.79
N LYS A 358 -9.64 26.56 -11.85
CA LYS A 358 -9.38 26.77 -10.41
C LYS A 358 -9.91 25.63 -9.55
N LEU A 359 -9.32 25.50 -8.36
CA LEU A 359 -9.88 24.71 -7.26
C LEU A 359 -11.13 25.42 -6.71
N ALA A 360 -12.19 24.66 -6.51
CA ALA A 360 -13.45 25.12 -5.93
C ALA A 360 -13.99 24.04 -5.00
N MET A 361 -13.62 24.12 -3.72
CA MET A 361 -14.14 23.20 -2.71
C MET A 361 -15.66 23.29 -2.67
N PRO A 362 -16.39 22.15 -2.76
CA PRO A 362 -17.83 22.16 -2.60
C PRO A 362 -18.25 22.53 -1.17
N GLU A 363 -19.20 23.45 -1.01
CA GLU A 363 -19.76 23.84 0.30
C GLU A 363 -20.30 22.61 1.04
N GLU A 364 -20.97 21.68 0.33
CA GLU A 364 -21.47 20.41 0.90
C GLU A 364 -20.36 19.58 1.56
N THR A 365 -19.12 19.64 1.06
CA THR A 365 -17.97 18.95 1.64
C THR A 365 -17.46 19.67 2.89
N GLU A 366 -17.27 21.02 2.80
CA GLU A 366 -16.73 21.81 3.91
C GLU A 366 -17.71 21.91 5.09
N ASP A 367 -19.02 21.95 4.83
CA ASP A 367 -20.06 22.06 5.85
C ASP A 367 -20.40 20.71 6.51
N HIS A 368 -19.86 19.59 6.01
CA HIS A 368 -20.15 18.28 6.57
C HIS A 368 -19.48 18.09 7.93
N GLU A 369 -20.22 17.60 8.94
CA GLU A 369 -19.70 17.43 10.31
C GLU A 369 -18.47 16.52 10.43
N TYR A 370 -18.26 15.58 9.47
CA TYR A 370 -17.10 14.69 9.43
C TYR A 370 -15.91 15.28 8.68
N PHE A 371 -16.07 16.42 7.99
CA PHE A 371 -14.95 17.05 7.29
C PHE A 371 -13.87 17.52 8.28
N GLU A 372 -12.62 17.15 8.02
CA GLU A 372 -11.48 17.57 8.83
C GLU A 372 -10.55 18.53 8.09
N SER A 373 -10.10 18.14 6.91
CA SER A 373 -9.11 18.90 6.16
C SER A 373 -8.99 18.41 4.72
N HIS A 374 -8.13 19.06 3.95
CA HIS A 374 -7.77 18.62 2.61
C HIS A 374 -6.32 18.95 2.23
N GLU A 375 -5.77 18.20 1.30
CA GLU A 375 -4.47 18.43 0.64
C GLU A 375 -4.64 18.65 -0.86
N LEU A 376 -5.69 19.39 -1.27
CA LEU A 376 -5.96 19.65 -2.68
C LEU A 376 -5.00 20.67 -3.25
N THR A 377 -4.45 20.38 -4.43
CA THR A 377 -3.53 21.26 -5.15
C THR A 377 -4.28 22.13 -6.17
N PRO A 378 -3.78 23.34 -6.50
CA PRO A 378 -4.26 24.09 -7.64
C PRO A 378 -4.19 23.27 -8.94
N PRO A 379 -4.97 23.62 -9.98
CA PRO A 379 -4.91 22.91 -11.25
C PRO A 379 -3.47 22.78 -11.77
N GLN A 380 -3.06 21.54 -12.05
CA GLN A 380 -1.70 21.23 -12.53
C GLN A 380 -1.61 21.41 -14.05
N GLU A 381 -2.73 21.33 -14.75
CA GLU A 381 -2.88 21.49 -16.20
C GLU A 381 -4.25 22.09 -16.52
N GLU A 382 -4.32 22.92 -17.57
CA GLU A 382 -5.59 23.49 -18.02
C GLU A 382 -6.48 22.44 -18.70
N THR A 383 -5.87 21.44 -19.34
CA THR A 383 -6.58 20.35 -20.03
C THR A 383 -6.25 19.04 -19.35
N VAL A 384 -7.21 18.46 -18.65
CA VAL A 384 -7.08 17.20 -17.94
C VAL A 384 -7.02 16.05 -18.93
N THR A 385 -5.95 15.28 -18.86
CA THR A 385 -5.81 14.05 -19.64
C THR A 385 -6.74 12.97 -19.11
N LYS A 386 -7.14 12.04 -20.00
CA LYS A 386 -7.94 10.91 -19.56
C LYS A 386 -7.18 10.10 -18.53
N ARG A 387 -7.81 9.87 -17.38
CA ARG A 387 -7.24 9.04 -16.31
C ARG A 387 -6.89 7.64 -16.83
N THR A 388 -5.65 7.23 -16.61
CA THR A 388 -5.17 5.86 -16.83
C THR A 388 -4.92 5.23 -15.46
N ALA A 389 -5.50 4.10 -15.18
CA ALA A 389 -5.49 3.43 -13.89
C ALA A 389 -6.11 4.27 -12.75
N PHE A 390 -5.67 4.11 -11.50
CA PHE A 390 -6.08 5.02 -10.43
C PHE A 390 -5.41 6.39 -10.53
N GLY A 391 -4.37 6.50 -11.36
CA GLY A 391 -3.77 7.75 -11.76
C GLY A 391 -3.30 8.63 -10.61
N THR A 392 -2.87 9.84 -10.94
CA THR A 392 -2.51 10.83 -9.94
C THR A 392 -3.76 11.62 -9.54
N HIS A 393 -4.23 11.45 -8.30
CA HIS A 393 -5.23 12.35 -7.73
C HIS A 393 -4.62 13.74 -7.51
N TRP A 394 -5.43 14.78 -7.53
CA TRP A 394 -5.00 16.17 -7.33
C TRP A 394 -5.10 16.59 -5.87
N GLY A 395 -5.04 15.62 -4.99
CA GLY A 395 -5.07 15.76 -3.55
C GLY A 395 -6.14 14.87 -2.90
N LEU A 396 -6.17 14.92 -1.59
CA LEU A 396 -7.07 14.14 -0.75
C LEU A 396 -7.94 15.08 0.09
N VAL A 397 -9.14 14.61 0.40
CA VAL A 397 -10.05 15.21 1.39
C VAL A 397 -10.22 14.20 2.50
N TYR A 398 -10.11 14.65 3.75
CA TYR A 398 -10.13 13.82 4.95
C TYR A 398 -11.37 14.01 5.76
N PHE A 399 -11.88 12.91 6.29
CA PHE A 399 -13.09 12.84 7.10
C PHE A 399 -12.83 12.03 8.36
N PHE A 400 -13.49 12.42 9.46
CA PHE A 400 -13.48 11.66 10.70
C PHE A 400 -14.85 11.70 11.36
N GLY A 401 -15.33 10.55 11.86
CA GLY A 401 -16.63 10.46 12.53
C GLY A 401 -16.85 9.11 13.19
N GLU A 402 -17.90 9.01 14.00
CA GLU A 402 -18.17 7.81 14.81
C GLU A 402 -18.99 6.75 14.06
N ASP A 403 -19.83 7.16 13.09
CA ASP A 403 -20.72 6.24 12.37
C ASP A 403 -20.09 5.79 11.03
N PRO A 404 -19.74 4.51 10.86
CA PRO A 404 -19.17 3.98 9.62
C PRO A 404 -20.14 4.05 8.42
N TYR A 405 -21.44 4.05 8.66
CA TYR A 405 -22.43 4.16 7.59
C TYR A 405 -22.46 5.57 7.02
N GLU A 406 -22.41 6.58 7.91
CA GLU A 406 -22.29 7.97 7.49
C GLU A 406 -20.93 8.23 6.83
N MET A 407 -19.83 7.63 7.35
CA MET A 407 -18.51 7.68 6.71
C MET A 407 -18.57 7.15 5.27
N ARG A 408 -19.19 5.99 5.05
CA ARG A 408 -19.38 5.42 3.72
C ARG A 408 -20.22 6.33 2.82
N HIS A 409 -21.30 6.90 3.39
CA HIS A 409 -22.20 7.78 2.66
C HIS A 409 -21.48 9.06 2.21
N VAL A 410 -20.81 9.76 3.11
CA VAL A 410 -20.09 10.99 2.79
C VAL A 410 -18.98 10.74 1.77
N LEU A 411 -18.19 9.69 1.92
CA LEU A 411 -17.13 9.34 0.98
C LEU A 411 -17.69 9.02 -0.41
N LYS A 412 -18.80 8.28 -0.49
CA LYS A 412 -19.47 7.97 -1.76
C LYS A 412 -20.02 9.21 -2.42
N ARG A 413 -20.57 10.15 -1.64
CA ARG A 413 -21.11 11.40 -2.13
C ARG A 413 -20.06 12.28 -2.81
N GLN A 414 -18.80 12.26 -2.35
CA GLN A 414 -17.71 13.04 -2.95
C GLN A 414 -17.47 12.69 -4.43
N GLU A 415 -17.77 11.46 -4.84
CA GLU A 415 -17.61 11.04 -6.25
C GLU A 415 -18.50 11.81 -7.22
N GLU A 416 -19.57 12.43 -6.73
CA GLU A 416 -20.53 13.19 -7.54
C GLU A 416 -20.22 14.69 -7.59
N LEU A 417 -19.31 15.18 -6.74
CA LEU A 417 -19.01 16.60 -6.59
C LEU A 417 -17.88 17.06 -7.52
N ASP A 418 -17.95 18.32 -7.95
CA ASP A 418 -16.91 18.97 -8.77
C ASP A 418 -16.00 19.82 -7.87
N PHE A 419 -14.77 19.38 -7.64
CA PHE A 419 -13.74 20.11 -6.88
C PHE A 419 -12.94 21.09 -7.75
N TYR A 420 -13.04 20.97 -9.07
CA TYR A 420 -12.33 21.81 -10.03
C TYR A 420 -13.29 22.34 -11.09
N ILE A 421 -13.25 23.65 -11.34
CA ILE A 421 -14.11 24.36 -12.29
C ILE A 421 -13.32 25.20 -13.29
#